data_7c1e8e1f12601551cabc26b170768fd9
#
_entry.id   7c1e8e1f12601551cabc26b170768fd9
#
_cell.length_a   1.000
_cell.length_b   1.000
_cell.length_c   1.000
_cell.angle_alpha   90.00
_cell.angle_beta   90.00
_cell.angle_gamma   90.00
#
_symmetry.space_group_name_H-M   'P 1'
#
loop_
_entity.id
_entity.type
_entity.pdbx_description
1 polymer ?
#
loop_
_entity_poly.entity_id
_entity_poly.type
_entity_poly.pdbx_seq_one_letter_code
_entity_poly.pdbx_strand_id
1 'polypeptide(L)'
;MLLFFDIDGTLFDDKRNMPASVRPALEQARRNGHYLFVNTGRTLCNMDRRLDGFPFDGWVMGCGTRILLHGKTLQSLEYDPESSLRLLNLFRALRMPAVYECDTALYFDPEGTPHPALPFFRRFAEDHRLARDITENDPEFRIVKMFAFSENPEPVLHLCSETVKLGMPYSFIDRGNGGWELVPDGYSKASGIDRICRELGASTEECFAFGDSRNDLPMLLHVKYSIAMGNAPDDVKAQCFHVTERPEKDGIAAAMKHFGLI
;
A
#
# COMPACT_ATOMS: atom_id res chain seq x y z
N MET A 1 -0.07 17.72 -14.36
CA MET A 1 -0.90 16.64 -13.81
C MET A 1 -0.08 15.89 -12.76
N LEU A 2 -0.74 15.26 -11.78
CA LEU A 2 -0.13 14.40 -10.78
C LEU A 2 -0.50 12.94 -11.10
N LEU A 3 0.50 12.06 -11.24
CA LEU A 3 0.31 10.67 -11.63
C LEU A 3 0.72 9.75 -10.48
N PHE A 4 -0.22 8.97 -9.97
CA PHE A 4 -0.04 8.04 -8.86
C PHE A 4 -0.07 6.60 -9.35
N PHE A 5 0.94 5.83 -9.01
CA PHE A 5 1.10 4.45 -9.47
C PHE A 5 1.17 3.50 -8.26
N ASP A 6 0.34 2.46 -8.27
CA ASP A 6 0.61 1.30 -7.42
C ASP A 6 1.84 0.53 -7.93
N ILE A 7 2.35 -0.37 -7.12
CA ILE A 7 3.56 -1.16 -7.42
C ILE A 7 3.19 -2.53 -7.99
N ASP A 8 2.56 -3.37 -7.16
CA ASP A 8 2.37 -4.79 -7.43
C ASP A 8 1.18 -5.01 -8.36
N GLY A 9 1.40 -5.55 -9.56
CA GLY A 9 0.36 -5.67 -10.57
C GLY A 9 0.13 -4.41 -11.40
N THR A 10 0.87 -3.33 -11.14
CA THR A 10 0.80 -2.04 -11.85
C THR A 10 2.14 -1.66 -12.45
N LEU A 11 3.12 -1.19 -11.65
CA LEU A 11 4.49 -0.95 -12.11
C LEU A 11 5.25 -2.26 -12.40
N PHE A 12 4.93 -3.31 -11.65
CA PHE A 12 5.44 -4.67 -11.84
C PHE A 12 4.32 -5.61 -12.26
N ASP A 13 4.65 -6.60 -13.08
CA ASP A 13 3.76 -7.72 -13.42
C ASP A 13 3.62 -8.73 -12.26
N ASP A 14 2.75 -9.74 -12.44
CA ASP A 14 2.53 -10.81 -11.45
C ASP A 14 3.78 -11.63 -11.12
N LYS A 15 4.78 -11.60 -12.01
CA LYS A 15 6.09 -12.24 -11.81
C LYS A 15 7.11 -11.29 -11.18
N ARG A 16 6.66 -10.09 -10.81
CA ARG A 16 7.48 -9.00 -10.25
C ARG A 16 8.56 -8.51 -11.24
N ASN A 17 8.32 -8.59 -12.55
CA ASN A 17 9.15 -7.94 -13.54
C ASN A 17 8.58 -6.56 -13.87
N MET A 18 9.46 -5.60 -14.04
CA MET A 18 9.07 -4.29 -14.56
C MET A 18 9.15 -4.31 -16.08
N PRO A 19 8.07 -4.01 -16.81
CA PRO A 19 8.13 -3.88 -18.27
C PRO A 19 9.13 -2.82 -18.70
N ALA A 20 9.87 -3.10 -19.80
CA ALA A 20 10.92 -2.22 -20.28
C ALA A 20 10.41 -0.83 -20.71
N SER A 21 9.12 -0.71 -21.04
CA SER A 21 8.46 0.54 -21.41
C SER A 21 8.19 1.49 -20.24
N VAL A 22 8.14 0.99 -19.00
CA VAL A 22 7.75 1.79 -17.82
C VAL A 22 8.73 2.95 -17.59
N ARG A 23 10.04 2.67 -17.48
CA ARG A 23 11.04 3.72 -17.23
C ARG A 23 11.00 4.83 -18.29
N PRO A 24 11.08 4.53 -19.60
CA PRO A 24 11.02 5.57 -20.65
C PRO A 24 9.71 6.39 -20.59
N ALA A 25 8.57 5.75 -20.29
CA ALA A 25 7.30 6.44 -20.18
C ALA A 25 7.29 7.41 -18.98
N LEU A 26 7.74 7.00 -17.80
CA LEU A 26 7.84 7.87 -16.63
C LEU A 26 8.80 9.06 -16.89
N GLU A 27 9.96 8.79 -17.49
CA GLU A 27 10.92 9.85 -17.84
C GLU A 27 10.34 10.84 -18.85
N GLN A 28 9.57 10.37 -19.83
CA GLN A 28 8.91 11.26 -20.80
C GLN A 28 7.82 12.10 -20.14
N ALA A 29 6.98 11.50 -19.30
CA ALA A 29 5.95 12.23 -18.56
C ALA A 29 6.56 13.34 -17.69
N ARG A 30 7.68 13.05 -17.03
CA ARG A 30 8.39 14.06 -16.24
C ARG A 30 8.93 15.19 -17.12
N ARG A 31 9.51 14.90 -18.30
CA ARG A 31 9.93 15.92 -19.28
C ARG A 31 8.76 16.78 -19.75
N ASN A 32 7.55 16.22 -19.81
CA ASN A 32 6.33 16.93 -20.16
C ASN A 32 5.75 17.76 -18.96
N GLY A 33 6.44 17.79 -17.83
CA GLY A 33 6.06 18.61 -16.66
C GLY A 33 5.05 17.95 -15.71
N HIS A 34 4.88 16.63 -15.79
CA HIS A 34 4.03 15.89 -14.83
C HIS A 34 4.82 15.50 -13.59
N TYR A 35 4.12 15.46 -12.43
CA TYR A 35 4.64 14.94 -11.17
C TYR A 35 4.29 13.46 -11.03
N LEU A 36 5.24 12.66 -10.58
CA LEU A 36 5.13 11.21 -10.51
C LEU A 36 5.23 10.72 -9.07
N PHE A 37 4.28 9.89 -8.64
CA PHE A 37 4.19 9.38 -7.29
C PHE A 37 3.99 7.87 -7.27
N VAL A 38 4.68 7.18 -6.38
CA VAL A 38 4.29 5.83 -5.98
C VAL A 38 3.21 5.95 -4.90
N ASN A 39 2.17 5.10 -4.98
CA ASN A 39 1.10 5.03 -3.98
C ASN A 39 0.78 3.57 -3.65
N THR A 40 1.32 3.06 -2.55
CA THR A 40 1.37 1.63 -2.25
C THR A 40 0.94 1.27 -0.83
N GLY A 41 0.44 0.04 -0.65
CA GLY A 41 0.24 -0.56 0.67
C GLY A 41 1.54 -1.01 1.36
N ARG A 42 2.66 -1.09 0.64
CA ARG A 42 3.95 -1.49 1.23
C ARG A 42 4.43 -0.44 2.22
N THR A 43 4.91 -0.89 3.39
CA THR A 43 5.61 -0.05 4.36
C THR A 43 7.04 0.25 3.91
N LEU A 44 7.69 1.19 4.55
CA LEU A 44 9.03 1.66 4.17
C LEU A 44 10.06 0.52 4.06
N CYS A 45 10.07 -0.42 5.02
CA CYS A 45 11.01 -1.55 5.01
C CYS A 45 10.81 -2.47 3.80
N ASN A 46 9.60 -2.56 3.28
CA ASN A 46 9.22 -3.48 2.19
C ASN A 46 9.19 -2.79 0.81
N MET A 47 9.76 -1.60 0.69
CA MET A 47 9.85 -0.91 -0.59
C MET A 47 10.83 -1.62 -1.53
N ASP A 48 10.47 -1.70 -2.81
CA ASP A 48 11.29 -2.38 -3.80
C ASP A 48 12.42 -1.45 -4.28
N ARG A 49 13.65 -1.82 -3.95
CA ARG A 49 14.85 -1.05 -4.32
C ARG A 49 15.09 -0.93 -5.82
N ARG A 50 14.43 -1.74 -6.65
CA ARG A 50 14.48 -1.57 -8.12
C ARG A 50 13.82 -0.28 -8.58
N LEU A 51 13.00 0.35 -7.72
CA LEU A 51 12.43 1.68 -7.94
C LEU A 51 13.41 2.81 -7.58
N ASP A 52 14.53 2.50 -6.93
CA ASP A 52 15.56 3.49 -6.62
C ASP A 52 16.11 4.08 -7.94
N GLY A 53 16.25 5.41 -7.98
CA GLY A 53 16.70 6.12 -9.18
C GLY A 53 15.67 6.25 -10.29
N PHE A 54 14.39 5.90 -10.05
CA PHE A 54 13.28 6.31 -10.90
C PHE A 54 12.89 7.77 -10.62
N PRO A 55 12.32 8.48 -11.61
CA PRO A 55 12.05 9.91 -11.51
C PRO A 55 10.78 10.23 -10.67
N PHE A 56 10.57 9.56 -9.55
CA PHE A 56 9.44 9.87 -8.68
C PHE A 56 9.70 11.13 -7.83
N ASP A 57 8.70 12.00 -7.78
CA ASP A 57 8.71 13.21 -6.96
C ASP A 57 8.35 12.92 -5.51
N GLY A 58 7.60 11.82 -5.28
CA GLY A 58 7.22 11.43 -3.93
C GLY A 58 6.68 10.00 -3.83
N TRP A 59 6.43 9.61 -2.58
CA TRP A 59 6.07 8.24 -2.18
C TRP A 59 4.97 8.30 -1.15
N VAL A 60 3.86 7.65 -1.41
CA VAL A 60 2.79 7.36 -0.46
C VAL A 60 2.89 5.88 -0.13
N MET A 61 3.27 5.57 1.10
CA MET A 61 3.57 4.21 1.58
C MET A 61 2.64 3.83 2.73
N GLY A 62 2.52 2.52 3.01
CA GLY A 62 1.69 2.00 4.08
C GLY A 62 0.22 2.43 3.99
N CYS A 63 -0.35 2.51 2.77
CA CYS A 63 -1.67 3.06 2.55
C CYS A 63 -1.83 4.49 3.12
N GLY A 64 -0.83 5.36 2.91
CA GLY A 64 -0.89 6.76 3.34
C GLY A 64 -0.35 7.03 4.74
N THR A 65 0.08 6.04 5.50
CA THR A 65 0.67 6.25 6.83
C THR A 65 2.01 6.96 6.76
N ARG A 66 2.76 6.80 5.66
CA ARG A 66 4.01 7.50 5.42
C ARG A 66 4.04 8.15 4.05
N ILE A 67 4.39 9.45 4.02
CA ILE A 67 4.44 10.23 2.78
C ILE A 67 5.77 10.98 2.71
N LEU A 68 6.47 10.76 1.60
CA LEU A 68 7.67 11.52 1.23
C LEU A 68 7.36 12.38 0.00
N LEU A 69 7.84 13.62 -0.01
CA LEU A 69 7.79 14.52 -1.16
C LEU A 69 9.15 15.21 -1.32
N HIS A 70 9.76 15.07 -2.49
CA HIS A 70 11.10 15.60 -2.78
C HIS A 70 12.13 15.27 -1.68
N GLY A 71 12.08 14.03 -1.17
CA GLY A 71 12.97 13.53 -0.11
C GLY A 71 12.64 14.01 1.30
N LYS A 72 11.63 14.86 1.50
CA LYS A 72 11.17 15.30 2.83
C LYS A 72 9.97 14.47 3.29
N THR A 73 9.96 14.07 4.55
CA THR A 73 8.81 13.42 5.18
C THR A 73 7.71 14.45 5.44
N LEU A 74 6.57 14.31 4.77
CA LEU A 74 5.38 15.13 5.01
C LEU A 74 4.46 14.52 6.07
N GLN A 75 4.50 13.21 6.21
CA GLN A 75 3.66 12.44 7.12
C GLN A 75 4.39 11.15 7.51
N SER A 76 4.29 10.80 8.79
CA SER A 76 4.76 9.52 9.32
C SER A 76 3.89 9.15 10.51
N LEU A 77 3.17 8.04 10.40
CA LEU A 77 2.43 7.44 11.50
C LEU A 77 3.05 6.09 11.82
N GLU A 78 3.46 5.94 13.05
CA GLU A 78 3.82 4.68 13.67
C GLU A 78 3.38 4.74 15.13
N TYR A 79 2.91 3.64 15.69
CA TYR A 79 2.62 3.59 17.11
C TYR A 79 3.92 3.40 17.91
N ASP A 80 3.99 4.02 19.09
CA ASP A 80 5.09 3.76 20.00
C ASP A 80 5.09 2.28 20.48
N PRO A 81 6.21 1.79 21.07
CA PRO A 81 6.30 0.38 21.47
C PRO A 81 5.24 -0.06 22.47
N GLU A 82 4.83 0.80 23.41
CA GLU A 82 3.79 0.48 24.40
C GLU A 82 2.42 0.28 23.70
N SER A 83 2.04 1.22 22.83
CA SER A 83 0.84 1.13 22.01
C SER A 83 0.86 -0.08 21.08
N SER A 84 2.03 -0.39 20.49
CA SER A 84 2.22 -1.57 19.65
C SER A 84 2.03 -2.88 20.44
N LEU A 85 2.53 -2.95 21.66
CA LEU A 85 2.31 -4.10 22.55
C LEU A 85 0.83 -4.23 22.98
N ARG A 86 0.13 -3.12 23.18
CA ARG A 86 -1.33 -3.16 23.46
C ARG A 86 -2.11 -3.74 22.28
N LEU A 87 -1.77 -3.36 21.04
CA LEU A 87 -2.34 -3.97 19.84
C LEU A 87 -2.00 -5.46 19.74
N LEU A 88 -0.74 -5.83 19.92
CA LEU A 88 -0.32 -7.24 19.92
C LEU A 88 -1.13 -8.08 20.92
N ASN A 89 -1.28 -7.59 22.15
CA ASN A 89 -2.05 -8.28 23.20
C ASN A 89 -3.53 -8.43 22.83
N LEU A 90 -4.12 -7.46 22.14
CA LEU A 90 -5.48 -7.57 21.61
C LEU A 90 -5.56 -8.71 20.56
N PHE A 91 -4.60 -8.77 19.60
CA PHE A 91 -4.56 -9.85 18.60
C PHE A 91 -4.41 -11.23 19.23
N ARG A 92 -3.56 -11.35 20.25
CA ARG A 92 -3.41 -12.59 21.04
C ARG A 92 -4.71 -12.97 21.74
N ALA A 93 -5.37 -12.01 22.42
CA ALA A 93 -6.62 -12.24 23.14
C ALA A 93 -7.75 -12.68 22.21
N LEU A 94 -7.84 -12.11 21.03
CA LEU A 94 -8.83 -12.46 19.99
C LEU A 94 -8.41 -13.66 19.13
N ARG A 95 -7.23 -14.22 19.37
CA ARG A 95 -6.65 -15.31 18.57
C ARG A 95 -6.62 -14.98 17.08
N MET A 96 -6.30 -13.73 16.74
CA MET A 96 -6.20 -13.26 15.35
C MET A 96 -4.78 -13.46 14.83
N PRO A 97 -4.57 -14.34 13.84
CA PRO A 97 -3.26 -14.49 13.23
C PRO A 97 -2.93 -13.26 12.37
N ALA A 98 -1.70 -12.74 12.49
CA ALA A 98 -1.30 -11.56 11.75
C ALA A 98 0.22 -11.48 11.49
N VAL A 99 0.59 -10.65 10.52
CA VAL A 99 1.90 -10.06 10.34
C VAL A 99 1.81 -8.59 10.75
N TYR A 100 2.76 -8.12 11.55
CA TYR A 100 2.82 -6.74 12.00
C TYR A 100 3.86 -5.99 11.17
N GLU A 101 3.41 -4.97 10.46
CA GLU A 101 4.26 -4.22 9.53
C GLU A 101 4.72 -2.92 10.19
N CYS A 102 6.04 -2.82 10.37
CA CYS A 102 6.73 -1.63 10.85
C CYS A 102 7.54 -0.99 9.71
N ASP A 103 8.03 0.22 9.91
CA ASP A 103 8.91 0.86 8.92
C ASP A 103 10.31 0.24 8.84
N THR A 104 10.71 -0.51 9.88
CA THR A 104 12.04 -1.15 9.98
C THR A 104 12.04 -2.63 9.59
N ALA A 105 10.91 -3.35 9.82
CA ALA A 105 10.82 -4.79 9.60
C ALA A 105 9.37 -5.28 9.50
N LEU A 106 9.22 -6.54 9.10
CA LEU A 106 8.00 -7.33 9.21
C LEU A 106 8.13 -8.22 10.45
N TYR A 107 7.26 -8.01 11.42
CA TYR A 107 7.32 -8.69 12.70
C TYR A 107 6.34 -9.86 12.77
N PHE A 108 6.81 -10.94 13.37
CA PHE A 108 6.06 -12.18 13.58
C PHE A 108 5.99 -12.47 15.07
N ASP A 109 4.81 -12.88 15.53
CA ASP A 109 4.60 -13.23 16.93
C ASP A 109 4.86 -14.73 17.16
N PRO A 110 5.92 -15.12 17.92
CA PRO A 110 6.20 -16.52 18.23
C PRO A 110 5.12 -17.19 19.09
N GLU A 111 4.37 -16.39 19.86
CA GLU A 111 3.28 -16.85 20.74
C GLU A 111 1.90 -16.63 20.12
N GLY A 112 1.86 -16.12 18.88
CA GLY A 112 0.64 -15.77 18.17
C GLY A 112 -0.15 -16.97 17.69
N THR A 113 -1.36 -16.72 17.25
CA THR A 113 -2.21 -17.74 16.65
C THR A 113 -1.61 -18.23 15.34
N PRO A 114 -1.40 -19.55 15.16
CA PRO A 114 -0.86 -20.09 13.92
C PRO A 114 -1.86 -19.95 12.75
N HIS A 115 -1.34 -19.73 11.56
CA HIS A 115 -2.12 -19.74 10.32
C HIS A 115 -1.27 -20.28 9.17
N PRO A 116 -1.84 -21.07 8.23
CA PRO A 116 -1.09 -21.67 7.10
C PRO A 116 -0.36 -20.66 6.20
N ALA A 117 -0.84 -19.43 6.10
CA ALA A 117 -0.20 -18.39 5.31
C ALA A 117 1.04 -17.76 5.98
N LEU A 118 1.14 -17.76 7.31
CA LEU A 118 2.24 -17.11 8.04
C LEU A 118 3.63 -17.62 7.63
N PRO A 119 3.87 -18.93 7.44
CA PRO A 119 5.16 -19.43 6.96
C PRO A 119 5.57 -18.87 5.60
N PHE A 120 4.61 -18.64 4.69
CA PHE A 120 4.87 -18.03 3.39
C PHE A 120 5.32 -16.57 3.54
N PHE A 121 4.59 -15.76 4.33
CA PHE A 121 4.97 -14.37 4.61
C PHE A 121 6.31 -14.29 5.34
N ARG A 122 6.54 -15.18 6.29
CA ARG A 122 7.80 -15.23 7.01
C ARG A 122 8.98 -15.53 6.07
N ARG A 123 8.84 -16.55 5.23
CA ARG A 123 9.88 -16.91 4.25
C ARG A 123 10.18 -15.74 3.31
N PHE A 124 9.13 -15.09 2.79
CA PHE A 124 9.29 -13.87 1.98
C PHE A 124 10.11 -12.82 2.74
N ALA A 125 9.76 -12.56 4.00
CA ALA A 125 10.45 -11.56 4.81
C ALA A 125 11.91 -11.96 5.10
N GLU A 126 12.19 -13.25 5.34
CA GLU A 126 13.54 -13.79 5.55
C GLU A 126 14.39 -13.65 4.28
N ASP A 127 13.87 -14.01 3.11
CA ASP A 127 14.56 -13.90 1.82
C ASP A 127 14.96 -12.44 1.52
N HIS A 128 14.20 -11.47 2.06
CA HIS A 128 14.48 -10.04 1.92
C HIS A 128 15.17 -9.41 3.14
N ARG A 129 15.52 -10.20 4.16
CA ARG A 129 16.13 -9.75 5.43
C ARG A 129 15.29 -8.76 6.21
N LEU A 130 13.97 -8.92 6.14
CA LEU A 130 12.98 -8.06 6.80
C LEU A 130 12.30 -8.73 8.00
N ALA A 131 12.45 -10.07 8.18
CA ALA A 131 11.79 -10.81 9.24
C ALA A 131 12.42 -10.53 10.60
N ARG A 132 11.58 -10.25 11.60
CA ARG A 132 11.94 -10.20 13.02
C ARG A 132 10.89 -10.91 13.87
N ASP A 133 11.33 -11.53 14.95
CA ASP A 133 10.43 -12.00 15.99
C ASP A 133 10.16 -10.87 16.99
N ILE A 134 8.90 -10.80 17.45
CA ILE A 134 8.50 -9.83 18.47
C ILE A 134 9.14 -10.23 19.80
N THR A 135 9.79 -9.26 20.45
CA THR A 135 10.29 -9.37 21.82
C THR A 135 9.73 -8.24 22.68
N GLU A 136 9.55 -8.48 23.98
CA GLU A 136 8.87 -7.54 24.89
C GLU A 136 9.52 -6.15 24.99
N ASN A 137 10.81 -6.03 24.70
CA ASN A 137 11.57 -4.79 24.87
C ASN A 137 12.19 -4.27 23.59
N ASP A 138 11.63 -4.62 22.41
CA ASP A 138 12.14 -4.13 21.14
C ASP A 138 11.66 -2.68 20.90
N PRO A 139 12.55 -1.66 20.97
CA PRO A 139 12.17 -0.26 20.76
C PRO A 139 11.79 0.02 19.29
N GLU A 140 12.13 -0.88 18.37
CA GLU A 140 11.79 -0.77 16.95
C GLU A 140 10.45 -1.45 16.60
N PHE A 141 9.81 -2.16 17.55
CA PHE A 141 8.47 -2.70 17.36
C PHE A 141 7.44 -1.57 17.44
N ARG A 142 7.32 -0.84 16.32
CA ARG A 142 6.45 0.31 16.12
C ARG A 142 5.51 0.02 14.97
N ILE A 143 4.31 -0.44 15.28
CA ILE A 143 3.33 -0.87 14.29
C ILE A 143 2.89 0.32 13.43
N VAL A 144 2.96 0.17 12.12
CA VAL A 144 2.39 1.08 11.11
C VAL A 144 1.03 0.56 10.67
N LYS A 145 0.97 -0.70 10.27
CA LYS A 145 -0.25 -1.41 9.88
C LYS A 145 -0.08 -2.91 10.12
N MET A 146 -1.14 -3.68 9.87
CA MET A 146 -1.13 -5.13 10.08
C MET A 146 -1.78 -5.84 8.91
N PHE A 147 -1.39 -7.10 8.71
CA PHE A 147 -2.06 -8.01 7.79
C PHE A 147 -2.58 -9.21 8.57
N ALA A 148 -3.89 -9.29 8.73
CA ALA A 148 -4.57 -10.34 9.49
C ALA A 148 -5.14 -11.42 8.56
N PHE A 149 -5.39 -12.59 9.13
CA PHE A 149 -5.96 -13.73 8.40
C PHE A 149 -7.23 -14.21 9.08
N SER A 150 -8.33 -14.27 8.32
CA SER A 150 -9.61 -14.83 8.73
C SER A 150 -10.44 -15.21 7.51
N GLU A 151 -11.00 -16.40 7.50
CA GLU A 151 -11.90 -16.85 6.42
C GLU A 151 -13.21 -16.04 6.38
N ASN A 152 -13.61 -15.46 7.50
CA ASN A 152 -14.84 -14.69 7.64
C ASN A 152 -14.55 -13.25 8.08
N PRO A 153 -15.41 -12.28 7.71
CA PRO A 153 -15.24 -10.89 8.09
C PRO A 153 -15.56 -10.60 9.57
N GLU A 154 -16.42 -11.40 10.24
CA GLU A 154 -16.88 -11.12 11.60
C GLU A 154 -15.75 -10.97 12.64
N PRO A 155 -14.72 -11.86 12.66
CA PRO A 155 -13.60 -11.68 13.59
C PRO A 155 -12.81 -10.39 13.34
N VAL A 156 -12.69 -9.97 12.07
CA VAL A 156 -11.98 -8.73 11.68
C VAL A 156 -12.81 -7.51 12.09
N LEU A 157 -14.12 -7.53 11.85
CA LEU A 157 -15.04 -6.48 12.31
C LEU A 157 -14.99 -6.33 13.84
N HIS A 158 -14.99 -7.46 14.57
CA HIS A 158 -14.86 -7.44 16.03
C HIS A 158 -13.50 -6.86 16.45
N LEU A 159 -12.41 -7.30 15.85
CA LEU A 159 -11.08 -6.74 16.09
C LEU A 159 -11.05 -5.22 15.88
N CYS A 160 -11.58 -4.70 14.77
CA CYS A 160 -11.66 -3.26 14.53
C CYS A 160 -12.46 -2.53 15.60
N SER A 161 -13.58 -3.11 16.07
CA SER A 161 -14.35 -2.51 17.16
C SER A 161 -13.58 -2.43 18.48
N GLU A 162 -12.74 -3.43 18.76
CA GLU A 162 -11.88 -3.44 19.97
C GLU A 162 -10.72 -2.45 19.85
N THR A 163 -10.16 -2.24 18.63
CA THR A 163 -9.12 -1.21 18.44
C THR A 163 -9.66 0.20 18.73
N VAL A 164 -10.94 0.46 18.42
CA VAL A 164 -11.60 1.73 18.79
C VAL A 164 -11.62 1.92 20.30
N LYS A 165 -11.93 0.87 21.08
CA LYS A 165 -11.95 0.92 22.56
C LYS A 165 -10.55 1.16 23.15
N LEU A 166 -9.50 0.73 22.43
CA LEU A 166 -8.12 1.02 22.81
C LEU A 166 -7.70 2.47 22.51
N GLY A 167 -8.53 3.25 21.80
CA GLY A 167 -8.19 4.57 21.30
C GLY A 167 -7.22 4.55 20.08
N MET A 168 -7.12 3.42 19.41
CA MET A 168 -6.30 3.18 18.24
C MET A 168 -7.16 2.57 17.12
N PRO A 169 -8.09 3.33 16.51
CA PRO A 169 -9.03 2.79 15.54
C PRO A 169 -8.32 2.35 14.26
N TYR A 170 -8.71 1.19 13.76
CA TYR A 170 -8.28 0.63 12.48
C TYR A 170 -9.47 0.31 11.60
N SER A 171 -9.31 0.59 10.31
CA SER A 171 -10.16 0.10 9.25
C SER A 171 -9.53 -1.10 8.56
N PHE A 172 -10.30 -1.89 7.83
CA PHE A 172 -9.81 -3.04 7.10
C PHE A 172 -10.11 -2.94 5.60
N ILE A 173 -9.23 -3.57 4.81
CA ILE A 173 -9.39 -3.74 3.36
C ILE A 173 -9.37 -5.24 3.09
N ASP A 174 -10.43 -5.77 2.48
CA ASP A 174 -10.48 -7.16 2.03
C ASP A 174 -9.53 -7.36 0.84
N ARG A 175 -8.54 -8.22 1.03
CA ARG A 175 -7.55 -8.57 0.00
C ARG A 175 -7.92 -9.85 -0.75
N GLY A 176 -9.05 -10.47 -0.37
CA GLY A 176 -9.45 -11.78 -0.83
C GLY A 176 -8.70 -12.94 -0.16
N ASN A 177 -9.19 -14.15 -0.39
CA ASN A 177 -8.57 -15.38 0.13
C ASN A 177 -8.31 -15.37 1.65
N GLY A 178 -9.20 -14.75 2.43
CA GLY A 178 -9.07 -14.67 3.88
C GLY A 178 -7.96 -13.71 4.38
N GLY A 179 -7.41 -12.88 3.51
CA GLY A 179 -6.42 -11.87 3.86
C GLY A 179 -7.04 -10.49 4.09
N TRP A 180 -6.69 -9.83 5.18
CA TRP A 180 -7.25 -8.54 5.59
C TRP A 180 -6.13 -7.56 5.93
N GLU A 181 -6.06 -6.48 5.19
CA GLU A 181 -5.13 -5.39 5.47
C GLU A 181 -5.78 -4.41 6.46
N LEU A 182 -5.17 -4.24 7.63
CA LEU A 182 -5.64 -3.31 8.65
C LEU A 182 -4.79 -2.04 8.63
N VAL A 183 -5.45 -0.92 8.39
CA VAL A 183 -4.84 0.41 8.27
C VAL A 183 -5.44 1.33 9.33
N PRO A 184 -4.66 2.17 10.02
CA PRO A 184 -5.21 3.14 10.95
C PRO A 184 -6.29 4.00 10.32
N ASP A 185 -7.36 4.28 11.05
CA ASP A 185 -8.49 5.09 10.55
C ASP A 185 -8.05 6.46 10.05
N GLY A 186 -8.66 6.88 8.94
CA GLY A 186 -8.31 8.13 8.26
C GLY A 186 -7.11 8.02 7.31
N TYR A 187 -6.46 6.85 7.24
CA TYR A 187 -5.36 6.59 6.31
C TYR A 187 -5.80 5.66 5.19
N SER A 188 -5.44 6.00 3.98
CA SER A 188 -5.69 5.21 2.77
C SER A 188 -4.82 5.72 1.64
N LYS A 189 -4.79 5.01 0.53
CA LYS A 189 -4.16 5.51 -0.70
C LYS A 189 -4.79 6.84 -1.17
N ALA A 190 -6.09 7.06 -0.91
CA ALA A 190 -6.78 8.32 -1.22
C ALA A 190 -6.31 9.47 -0.31
N SER A 191 -6.25 9.25 1.01
CA SER A 191 -5.80 10.30 1.95
C SER A 191 -4.35 10.73 1.66
N GLY A 192 -3.53 9.81 1.14
CA GLY A 192 -2.19 10.11 0.66
C GLY A 192 -2.18 11.05 -0.54
N ILE A 193 -3.10 10.87 -1.50
CA ILE A 193 -3.30 11.79 -2.63
C ILE A 193 -3.72 13.18 -2.11
N ASP A 194 -4.70 13.25 -1.22
CA ASP A 194 -5.13 14.52 -0.62
C ASP A 194 -4.00 15.27 0.06
N ARG A 195 -3.13 14.54 0.77
CA ARG A 195 -1.99 15.17 1.45
C ARG A 195 -0.98 15.74 0.47
N ILE A 196 -0.69 15.04 -0.63
CA ILE A 196 0.17 15.51 -1.72
C ILE A 196 -0.48 16.69 -2.45
N CYS A 197 -1.75 16.58 -2.82
CA CYS A 197 -2.49 17.66 -3.50
C CYS A 197 -2.49 18.94 -2.66
N ARG A 198 -2.73 18.85 -1.36
CA ARG A 198 -2.70 20.00 -0.44
C ARG A 198 -1.33 20.66 -0.40
N GLU A 199 -0.26 19.88 -0.38
CA GLU A 199 1.12 20.39 -0.35
C GLU A 199 1.51 21.11 -1.64
N LEU A 200 1.02 20.62 -2.77
CA LEU A 200 1.33 21.16 -4.11
C LEU A 200 0.30 22.20 -4.60
N GLY A 201 -0.76 22.46 -3.83
CA GLY A 201 -1.84 23.36 -4.26
C GLY A 201 -2.62 22.85 -5.46
N ALA A 202 -2.69 21.52 -5.65
CA ALA A 202 -3.37 20.84 -6.74
C ALA A 202 -4.71 20.25 -6.32
N SER A 203 -5.55 19.90 -7.30
CA SER A 203 -6.84 19.25 -7.13
C SER A 203 -6.80 17.80 -7.59
N THR A 204 -7.68 16.94 -7.02
CA THR A 204 -7.88 15.57 -7.51
C THR A 204 -8.40 15.51 -8.95
N GLU A 205 -8.98 16.63 -9.47
CA GLU A 205 -9.34 16.80 -10.89
C GLU A 205 -8.13 16.81 -11.83
N GLU A 206 -6.92 17.04 -11.29
CA GLU A 206 -5.66 17.06 -12.01
C GLU A 206 -4.85 15.78 -11.81
N CYS A 207 -5.46 14.74 -11.20
CA CYS A 207 -4.78 13.52 -10.82
C CYS A 207 -5.17 12.34 -11.71
N PHE A 208 -4.16 11.53 -12.04
CA PHE A 208 -4.29 10.18 -12.56
C PHE A 208 -3.87 9.18 -11.48
N ALA A 209 -4.61 8.09 -11.35
CA ALA A 209 -4.21 6.96 -10.51
C ALA A 209 -4.25 5.67 -11.32
N PHE A 210 -3.19 4.89 -11.21
CA PHE A 210 -3.02 3.59 -11.86
C PHE A 210 -3.00 2.50 -10.79
N GLY A 211 -3.89 1.51 -10.91
CA GLY A 211 -4.01 0.42 -9.94
C GLY A 211 -4.63 -0.84 -10.56
N ASP A 212 -4.53 -1.94 -9.86
CA ASP A 212 -5.00 -3.24 -10.36
C ASP A 212 -5.83 -4.04 -9.36
N SER A 213 -5.93 -3.62 -8.11
CA SER A 213 -6.56 -4.45 -7.08
C SER A 213 -7.55 -3.66 -6.19
N ARG A 214 -8.30 -4.39 -5.33
CA ARG A 214 -9.34 -3.78 -4.50
C ARG A 214 -8.79 -2.76 -3.49
N ASN A 215 -7.53 -2.91 -3.04
CA ASN A 215 -6.91 -1.90 -2.17
C ASN A 215 -6.56 -0.60 -2.90
N ASP A 216 -6.65 -0.58 -4.25
CA ASP A 216 -6.50 0.63 -5.05
C ASP A 216 -7.80 1.40 -5.19
N LEU A 217 -8.96 0.75 -4.98
CA LEU A 217 -10.26 1.40 -5.10
C LEU A 217 -10.36 2.73 -4.36
N PRO A 218 -9.84 2.87 -3.12
CA PRO A 218 -9.86 4.17 -2.46
C PRO A 218 -9.20 5.28 -3.28
N MET A 219 -8.05 5.05 -3.91
CA MET A 219 -7.41 6.06 -4.76
C MET A 219 -8.04 6.18 -6.14
N LEU A 220 -8.47 5.06 -6.74
CA LEU A 220 -9.08 5.04 -8.07
C LEU A 220 -10.41 5.78 -8.10
N LEU A 221 -11.23 5.65 -7.06
CA LEU A 221 -12.51 6.35 -6.93
C LEU A 221 -12.36 7.81 -6.48
N HIS A 222 -11.17 8.21 -6.04
CA HIS A 222 -10.92 9.53 -5.49
C HIS A 222 -10.41 10.55 -6.51
N VAL A 223 -9.82 10.08 -7.59
CA VAL A 223 -9.26 10.95 -8.63
C VAL A 223 -10.16 10.98 -9.87
N LYS A 224 -10.02 12.06 -10.66
CA LYS A 224 -10.78 12.19 -11.90
C LYS A 224 -10.43 11.12 -12.93
N TYR A 225 -9.15 10.84 -13.11
CA TYR A 225 -8.67 9.91 -14.14
C TYR A 225 -8.14 8.63 -13.51
N SER A 226 -9.07 7.72 -13.18
CA SER A 226 -8.74 6.39 -12.66
C SER A 226 -8.47 5.41 -13.79
N ILE A 227 -7.32 4.73 -13.74
CA ILE A 227 -6.87 3.79 -14.75
C ILE A 227 -6.72 2.42 -14.10
N ALA A 228 -7.62 1.51 -14.41
CA ALA A 228 -7.49 0.10 -14.03
C ALA A 228 -6.54 -0.61 -15.00
N MET A 229 -5.58 -1.36 -14.46
CA MET A 229 -4.72 -2.23 -15.26
C MET A 229 -5.52 -3.41 -15.82
N GLY A 230 -5.10 -3.96 -16.95
CA GLY A 230 -5.79 -5.06 -17.63
C GLY A 230 -5.86 -6.37 -16.84
N ASN A 231 -5.02 -6.57 -15.81
CA ASN A 231 -5.05 -7.68 -14.85
C ASN A 231 -6.00 -7.44 -13.65
N ALA A 232 -6.55 -6.25 -13.49
CA ALA A 232 -7.47 -5.96 -12.39
C ALA A 232 -8.72 -6.85 -12.46
N PRO A 233 -9.35 -7.20 -11.32
CA PRO A 233 -10.65 -7.85 -11.29
C PRO A 233 -11.73 -7.02 -11.99
N ASP A 234 -12.76 -7.68 -12.51
CA ASP A 234 -13.82 -6.99 -13.28
C ASP A 234 -14.61 -6.00 -12.43
N ASP A 235 -14.78 -6.26 -11.14
CA ASP A 235 -15.41 -5.33 -10.19
C ASP A 235 -14.60 -4.04 -9.97
N VAL A 236 -13.28 -4.08 -10.09
CA VAL A 236 -12.41 -2.91 -10.07
C VAL A 236 -12.48 -2.17 -11.40
N LYS A 237 -12.33 -2.88 -12.52
CA LYS A 237 -12.40 -2.30 -13.87
C LYS A 237 -13.70 -1.54 -14.13
N ALA A 238 -14.83 -2.10 -13.68
CA ALA A 238 -16.15 -1.52 -13.89
C ALA A 238 -16.35 -0.15 -13.18
N GLN A 239 -15.50 0.18 -12.23
CA GLN A 239 -15.60 1.41 -11.44
C GLN A 239 -14.60 2.49 -11.90
N CYS A 240 -13.69 2.17 -12.83
CA CYS A 240 -12.64 3.07 -13.29
C CYS A 240 -13.02 3.83 -14.55
N PHE A 241 -12.42 5.02 -14.70
CA PHE A 241 -12.61 5.88 -15.87
C PHE A 241 -12.10 5.22 -17.16
N HIS A 242 -11.01 4.48 -17.08
CA HIS A 242 -10.41 3.78 -18.21
C HIS A 242 -9.79 2.45 -17.77
N VAL A 243 -9.82 1.47 -18.68
CA VAL A 243 -9.11 0.19 -18.51
C VAL A 243 -8.01 0.13 -19.56
N THR A 244 -6.78 -0.01 -19.10
CA THR A 244 -5.60 -0.15 -19.99
C THR A 244 -5.21 -1.62 -20.15
N GLU A 245 -4.13 -1.86 -20.88
CA GLU A 245 -3.53 -3.18 -21.04
C GLU A 245 -2.91 -3.70 -19.73
N ARG A 246 -2.59 -4.99 -19.68
CA ARG A 246 -1.85 -5.60 -18.57
C ARG A 246 -0.41 -5.04 -18.50
N PRO A 247 0.26 -5.10 -17.33
CA PRO A 247 1.65 -4.60 -17.20
C PRO A 247 2.59 -5.19 -18.27
N GLU A 248 2.56 -6.51 -18.48
CA GLU A 248 3.41 -7.21 -19.46
C GLU A 248 3.08 -6.87 -20.92
N LYS A 249 2.00 -6.13 -21.16
CA LYS A 249 1.60 -5.57 -22.47
C LYS A 249 1.73 -4.06 -22.52
N ASP A 250 2.67 -3.51 -21.75
CA ASP A 250 2.98 -2.07 -21.72
C ASP A 250 1.82 -1.18 -21.25
N GLY A 251 0.92 -1.67 -20.38
CA GLY A 251 -0.32 -0.99 -19.99
C GLY A 251 -0.14 0.45 -19.51
N ILE A 252 0.90 0.73 -18.69
CA ILE A 252 1.19 2.10 -18.24
C ILE A 252 1.52 3.01 -19.44
N ALA A 253 2.45 2.60 -20.29
CA ALA A 253 2.85 3.39 -21.45
C ALA A 253 1.68 3.59 -22.43
N ALA A 254 0.83 2.56 -22.61
CA ALA A 254 -0.35 2.63 -23.45
C ALA A 254 -1.35 3.67 -22.93
N ALA A 255 -1.68 3.64 -21.66
CA ALA A 255 -2.58 4.62 -21.05
C ALA A 255 -1.99 6.04 -21.10
N MET A 256 -0.70 6.20 -20.78
CA MET A 256 -0.06 7.52 -20.82
C MET A 256 -0.07 8.13 -22.21
N LYS A 257 0.11 7.33 -23.27
CA LYS A 257 -0.04 7.77 -24.66
C LYS A 257 -1.49 8.13 -25.00
N HIS A 258 -2.43 7.28 -24.58
CA HIS A 258 -3.87 7.49 -24.83
C HIS A 258 -4.35 8.85 -24.29
N PHE A 259 -3.85 9.27 -23.14
CA PHE A 259 -4.20 10.53 -22.51
C PHE A 259 -3.26 11.69 -22.84
N GLY A 260 -2.30 11.51 -23.74
CA GLY A 260 -1.36 12.56 -24.15
C GLY A 260 -0.40 13.00 -23.03
N LEU A 261 -0.11 12.12 -22.08
CA LEU A 261 0.85 12.39 -21.00
C LEU A 261 2.31 12.20 -21.47
N ILE A 262 2.49 11.37 -22.52
CA ILE A 262 3.77 11.13 -23.18
C ILE A 262 3.64 11.15 -24.69
#